data_b45ec8beb3e6f75ec31cd2c5f68aa3d0
#
_entry.id   b45ec8beb3e6f75ec31cd2c5f68aa3d0
#
_cell.length_a   1.000
_cell.length_b   1.000
_cell.length_c   1.000
_cell.angle_alpha   90.00
_cell.angle_beta   90.00
_cell.angle_gamma   90.00
#
_symmetry.space_group_name_H-M   'P 1'
#
loop_
_entity.id
_entity.type
_entity.pdbx_description
1 polymer ?
#
loop_
_entity_poly.entity_id
_entity_poly.type
_entity_poly.pdbx_seq_one_letter_code
_entity_poly.pdbx_strand_id
1 'polypeptide(L)'
;MEAVISNMLKRFETGMLTRRELIKGLAMLTSTSTAATAALQEPGFKATTIDHISIQVTDLPRSIAFYQNVFGMSVVNEDKPNEIVRLGGTPRIRVSLHHKSPTGLMDHYAIGVEPFDKEAMTRHLKQHGLTPEENLDAGFHVKDPEGIRVQIVKA
;
A
#
# COMPACT_ATOMS: atom_id res chain seq x y z
N MET A 1 -23.74 22.30 -26.29
CA MET A 1 -22.93 21.07 -26.43
C MET A 1 -23.17 20.40 -27.77
N GLU A 2 -24.41 20.15 -28.15
CA GLU A 2 -24.79 19.54 -29.45
C GLU A 2 -24.18 20.23 -30.68
N ALA A 3 -24.24 21.57 -30.78
CA ALA A 3 -23.67 22.33 -31.86
C ALA A 3 -22.15 22.17 -32.01
N VAL A 4 -21.43 22.01 -30.91
CA VAL A 4 -19.98 21.79 -30.91
C VAL A 4 -19.65 20.39 -31.41
N ILE A 5 -20.39 19.38 -30.97
CA ILE A 5 -20.24 18.00 -31.40
C ILE A 5 -20.53 17.87 -32.88
N SER A 6 -21.64 18.45 -33.37
CA SER A 6 -22.01 18.46 -34.79
C SER A 6 -20.95 19.14 -35.67
N ASN A 7 -20.36 20.26 -35.21
CA ASN A 7 -19.29 20.92 -35.93
C ASN A 7 -18.03 20.05 -36.01
N MET A 8 -17.67 19.37 -34.95
CA MET A 8 -16.50 18.47 -34.92
C MET A 8 -16.69 17.26 -35.84
N LEU A 9 -17.88 16.66 -35.86
CA LEU A 9 -18.22 15.57 -36.75
C LEU A 9 -18.13 16.01 -38.21
N LYS A 10 -18.72 17.17 -38.57
CA LYS A 10 -18.67 17.72 -39.92
C LYS A 10 -17.23 17.99 -40.39
N ARG A 11 -16.37 18.49 -39.50
CA ARG A 11 -14.95 18.72 -39.80
C ARG A 11 -14.18 17.41 -39.98
N PHE A 12 -14.54 16.36 -39.26
CA PHE A 12 -13.98 15.03 -39.47
C PHE A 12 -14.42 14.41 -40.78
N GLU A 13 -15.71 14.48 -41.13
CA GLU A 13 -16.28 13.98 -42.39
C GLU A 13 -15.66 14.68 -43.61
N THR A 14 -15.34 15.97 -43.48
CA THR A 14 -14.67 16.76 -44.54
C THR A 14 -13.14 16.64 -44.55
N GLY A 15 -12.57 15.76 -43.73
CA GLY A 15 -11.12 15.54 -43.68
C GLY A 15 -10.32 16.64 -42.98
N MET A 16 -10.97 17.63 -42.37
CA MET A 16 -10.33 18.72 -41.65
C MET A 16 -9.91 18.36 -40.20
N LEU A 17 -10.30 17.19 -39.72
CA LEU A 17 -9.88 16.62 -38.43
C LEU A 17 -9.49 15.17 -38.63
N THR A 18 -8.40 14.77 -38.03
CA THR A 18 -8.03 13.35 -37.93
C THR A 18 -8.88 12.64 -36.89
N ARG A 19 -9.00 11.31 -36.96
CA ARG A 19 -9.68 10.48 -35.94
C ARG A 19 -9.16 10.74 -34.56
N ARG A 20 -7.85 10.94 -34.39
CA ARG A 20 -7.21 11.22 -33.10
C ARG A 20 -7.62 12.58 -32.53
N GLU A 21 -7.74 13.60 -33.37
CA GLU A 21 -8.19 14.94 -32.97
C GLU A 21 -9.67 14.97 -32.64
N LEU A 22 -10.51 14.23 -33.35
CA LEU A 22 -11.91 14.08 -33.03
C LEU A 22 -12.10 13.43 -31.67
N ILE A 23 -11.39 12.30 -31.39
CA ILE A 23 -11.47 11.60 -30.08
C ILE A 23 -10.99 12.52 -28.95
N LYS A 24 -9.89 13.25 -29.13
CA LYS A 24 -9.40 14.20 -28.13
C LYS A 24 -10.40 15.31 -27.84
N GLY A 25 -10.99 15.87 -28.87
CA GLY A 25 -11.97 16.94 -28.75
C GLY A 25 -13.25 16.49 -28.06
N LEU A 26 -13.76 15.30 -28.38
CA LEU A 26 -14.92 14.70 -27.73
C LEU A 26 -14.63 14.37 -26.24
N ALA A 27 -13.44 13.85 -25.93
CA ALA A 27 -13.01 13.61 -24.55
C ALA A 27 -12.94 14.90 -23.73
N MET A 28 -12.51 16.03 -24.30
CA MET A 28 -12.53 17.32 -23.63
C MET A 28 -13.95 17.85 -23.35
N LEU A 29 -14.93 17.55 -24.21
CA LEU A 29 -16.32 17.96 -24.01
C LEU A 29 -17.02 17.17 -22.88
N THR A 30 -16.62 15.92 -22.66
CA THR A 30 -17.15 15.11 -21.56
C THR A 30 -16.53 15.49 -20.20
N SER A 31 -15.38 16.16 -20.20
CA SER A 31 -14.69 16.63 -18.98
C SER A 31 -15.38 17.84 -18.33
N THR A 32 -16.40 18.44 -18.93
CA THR A 32 -17.14 19.57 -18.34
C THR A 32 -18.38 19.17 -17.53
N SER A 33 -18.72 17.88 -17.48
CA SER A 33 -19.68 17.36 -16.51
C SER A 33 -18.88 16.86 -15.29
N THR A 34 -18.76 17.66 -14.25
CA THR A 34 -18.49 17.32 -12.82
C THR A 34 -18.06 15.86 -12.51
N ALA A 35 -17.23 15.25 -13.33
CA ALA A 35 -16.24 14.36 -12.81
C ALA A 35 -15.24 15.34 -12.18
N ALA A 36 -15.31 15.51 -10.85
CA ALA A 36 -14.16 15.89 -10.11
C ALA A 36 -13.04 15.05 -10.70
N THR A 37 -12.13 15.65 -11.47
CA THR A 37 -10.79 15.15 -11.57
C THR A 37 -10.40 15.02 -10.10
N ALA A 38 -10.53 13.82 -9.55
CA ALA A 38 -9.66 13.45 -8.46
C ALA A 38 -8.29 13.71 -9.09
N ALA A 39 -7.79 14.91 -8.92
CA ALA A 39 -6.39 15.20 -9.10
C ALA A 39 -5.76 14.06 -8.33
N LEU A 40 -5.02 13.19 -9.04
CA LEU A 40 -4.19 12.20 -8.40
C LEU A 40 -3.31 13.02 -7.47
N GLN A 41 -3.79 13.18 -6.24
CA GLN A 41 -3.10 13.94 -5.22
C GLN A 41 -1.86 13.10 -5.00
N GLU A 42 -0.71 13.63 -5.41
CA GLU A 42 0.56 12.95 -5.20
C GLU A 42 0.58 12.49 -3.74
N PRO A 43 0.74 11.20 -3.47
CA PRO A 43 0.72 10.72 -2.11
C PRO A 43 1.79 11.45 -1.32
N GLY A 44 1.46 11.97 -0.15
CA GLY A 44 2.39 12.67 0.72
C GLY A 44 3.57 11.79 1.19
N PHE A 45 3.49 10.49 0.89
CA PHE A 45 4.53 9.47 1.12
C PHE A 45 4.43 8.39 0.05
N LYS A 46 5.54 7.69 -0.19
CA LYS A 46 5.64 6.65 -1.19
C LYS A 46 6.09 5.33 -0.55
N ALA A 47 5.39 4.25 -0.86
CA ALA A 47 5.84 2.90 -0.52
C ALA A 47 7.12 2.59 -1.31
N THR A 48 8.17 2.18 -0.62
CA THR A 48 9.49 1.92 -1.21
C THR A 48 9.92 0.47 -1.04
N THR A 49 9.50 -0.17 0.05
CA THR A 49 9.91 -1.55 0.38
C THR A 49 8.79 -2.31 1.09
N ILE A 50 8.88 -3.63 1.07
CA ILE A 50 8.26 -4.48 2.10
C ILE A 50 9.30 -4.63 3.20
N ASP A 51 9.01 -4.14 4.40
CA ASP A 51 9.93 -4.19 5.54
C ASP A 51 10.00 -5.62 6.12
N HIS A 52 8.85 -6.21 6.44
CA HIS A 52 8.78 -7.57 6.97
C HIS A 52 7.42 -8.23 6.75
N ILE A 53 7.40 -9.54 6.91
CA ILE A 53 6.17 -10.33 6.98
C ILE A 53 6.06 -10.89 8.39
N SER A 54 4.90 -10.75 9.00
CA SER A 54 4.60 -11.27 10.33
C SER A 54 3.66 -12.46 10.25
N ILE A 55 4.06 -13.56 10.85
CA ILE A 55 3.30 -14.81 10.89
C ILE A 55 3.05 -15.26 12.32
N GLN A 56 1.93 -15.94 12.52
CA GLN A 56 1.55 -16.48 13.83
C GLN A 56 2.05 -17.91 13.96
N VAL A 57 2.72 -18.20 15.07
CA VAL A 57 3.27 -19.52 15.41
C VAL A 57 2.93 -19.91 16.85
N THR A 58 2.77 -21.21 17.11
CA THR A 58 2.53 -21.72 18.49
C THR A 58 3.80 -22.17 19.18
N ASP A 59 4.89 -22.33 18.46
CA ASP A 59 6.17 -22.82 18.98
C ASP A 59 7.29 -21.97 18.40
N LEU A 60 7.68 -20.93 19.12
CA LEU A 60 8.76 -20.02 18.72
C LEU A 60 10.10 -20.76 18.55
N PRO A 61 10.59 -21.57 19.51
CA PRO A 61 11.84 -22.30 19.37
C PRO A 61 11.91 -23.16 18.11
N ARG A 62 10.87 -23.92 17.82
CA ARG A 62 10.79 -24.75 16.64
C ARG A 62 10.79 -23.92 15.35
N SER A 63 10.02 -22.86 15.32
CA SER A 63 9.93 -21.97 14.15
C SER A 63 11.25 -21.22 13.91
N ILE A 64 11.90 -20.72 14.96
CA ILE A 64 13.23 -20.11 14.90
C ILE A 64 14.22 -21.08 14.30
N ALA A 65 14.31 -22.32 14.85
CA ALA A 65 15.22 -23.35 14.38
C ALA A 65 15.00 -23.69 12.88
N PHE A 66 13.74 -23.72 12.43
CA PHE A 66 13.42 -23.95 11.03
C PHE A 66 14.02 -22.86 10.13
N TYR A 67 13.77 -21.58 10.41
CA TYR A 67 14.29 -20.48 9.59
C TYR A 67 15.80 -20.35 9.65
N GLN A 68 16.41 -20.66 10.81
CA GLN A 68 17.86 -20.68 10.94
C GLN A 68 18.51 -21.80 10.13
N ASN A 69 18.00 -23.03 10.27
CA ASN A 69 18.63 -24.20 9.67
C ASN A 69 18.37 -24.29 8.15
N VAL A 70 17.17 -23.87 7.69
CA VAL A 70 16.80 -24.02 6.28
C VAL A 70 17.23 -22.80 5.45
N PHE A 71 17.12 -21.59 6.02
CA PHE A 71 17.34 -20.34 5.27
C PHE A 71 18.54 -19.53 5.77
N GLY A 72 19.28 -20.01 6.78
CA GLY A 72 20.44 -19.31 7.34
C GLY A 72 20.09 -17.96 8.00
N MET A 73 18.82 -17.79 8.41
CA MET A 73 18.41 -16.55 9.07
C MET A 73 18.98 -16.49 10.49
N SER A 74 19.26 -15.28 10.96
CA SER A 74 19.68 -15.00 12.34
C SER A 74 18.62 -14.25 13.09
N VAL A 75 18.56 -14.42 14.41
CA VAL A 75 17.72 -13.57 15.26
C VAL A 75 18.30 -12.16 15.24
N VAL A 76 17.49 -11.19 14.82
CA VAL A 76 17.89 -9.78 14.75
C VAL A 76 17.28 -8.92 15.85
N ASN A 77 16.15 -9.37 16.38
CA ASN A 77 15.48 -8.70 17.51
C ASN A 77 14.55 -9.67 18.23
N GLU A 78 14.38 -9.50 19.54
CA GLU A 78 13.41 -10.19 20.38
C GLU A 78 12.62 -9.19 21.21
N ASP A 79 11.31 -9.31 21.14
CA ASP A 79 10.36 -8.60 22.00
C ASP A 79 9.72 -9.62 22.94
N LYS A 80 10.38 -9.85 24.06
CA LYS A 80 9.96 -10.88 25.04
C LYS A 80 8.59 -10.61 25.65
N PRO A 81 8.24 -9.37 26.03
CA PRO A 81 6.91 -9.07 26.58
C PRO A 81 5.76 -9.41 25.63
N ASN A 82 5.97 -9.23 24.34
CA ASN A 82 4.96 -9.50 23.30
C ASN A 82 5.14 -10.86 22.62
N GLU A 83 6.11 -11.66 23.05
CA GLU A 83 6.45 -12.97 22.48
C GLU A 83 6.68 -12.91 20.97
N ILE A 84 7.48 -11.91 20.52
CA ILE A 84 7.81 -11.71 19.11
C ILE A 84 9.31 -11.89 18.91
N VAL A 85 9.68 -12.69 17.89
CA VAL A 85 11.06 -12.85 17.48
C VAL A 85 11.19 -12.45 16.00
N ARG A 86 12.12 -11.57 15.70
CA ARG A 86 12.41 -11.13 14.33
C ARG A 86 13.67 -11.80 13.82
N LEU A 87 13.56 -12.42 12.65
CA LEU A 87 14.64 -13.10 11.95
C LEU A 87 14.98 -12.35 10.68
N GLY A 88 16.25 -12.33 10.33
CA GLY A 88 16.74 -11.73 9.10
C GLY A 88 17.93 -12.50 8.52
N GLY A 89 18.00 -12.60 7.19
CA GLY A 89 19.13 -13.19 6.49
C GLY A 89 20.00 -12.13 5.82
N THR A 90 19.38 -11.08 5.33
CA THR A 90 20.02 -9.88 4.75
C THR A 90 19.23 -8.64 5.20
N PRO A 91 19.71 -7.41 4.97
CA PRO A 91 18.96 -6.20 5.31
C PRO A 91 17.55 -6.12 4.71
N ARG A 92 17.25 -6.95 3.70
CA ARG A 92 15.98 -6.90 2.94
C ARG A 92 15.03 -8.06 3.23
N ILE A 93 15.44 -9.06 4.01
CA ILE A 93 14.61 -10.25 4.31
C ILE A 93 14.39 -10.27 5.80
N ARG A 94 13.16 -10.00 6.22
CA ARG A 94 12.74 -10.05 7.62
C ARG A 94 11.44 -10.83 7.77
N VAL A 95 11.43 -11.73 8.74
CA VAL A 95 10.25 -12.46 9.18
C VAL A 95 10.07 -12.21 10.66
N SER A 96 8.89 -11.79 11.06
CA SER A 96 8.51 -11.66 12.48
C SER A 96 7.65 -12.86 12.87
N LEU A 97 8.09 -13.62 13.84
CA LEU A 97 7.36 -14.73 14.43
C LEU A 97 6.62 -14.21 15.66
N HIS A 98 5.32 -14.31 15.67
CA HIS A 98 4.46 -13.95 16.80
C HIS A 98 3.92 -15.22 17.44
N HIS A 99 4.19 -15.44 18.73
CA HIS A 99 3.56 -16.52 19.49
C HIS A 99 2.07 -16.20 19.67
N LYS A 100 1.24 -16.72 18.80
CA LYS A 100 -0.18 -16.37 18.75
C LYS A 100 -1.00 -17.47 18.08
N SER A 101 -2.22 -17.64 18.54
CA SER A 101 -3.21 -18.56 17.97
C SER A 101 -4.36 -17.78 17.31
N PRO A 102 -4.95 -18.29 16.23
CA PRO A 102 -4.59 -19.51 15.49
C PRO A 102 -3.29 -19.38 14.71
N THR A 103 -2.65 -20.50 14.36
CA THR A 103 -1.37 -20.54 13.62
C THR A 103 -1.55 -20.72 12.13
N GLY A 104 -0.46 -20.49 11.39
CA GLY A 104 -0.46 -20.59 9.93
C GLY A 104 -1.14 -19.42 9.24
N LEU A 105 -1.38 -18.33 9.97
CA LEU A 105 -1.94 -17.08 9.43
C LEU A 105 -0.84 -16.02 9.34
N MET A 106 -0.98 -15.17 8.34
CA MET A 106 -0.24 -13.93 8.28
C MET A 106 -0.89 -12.93 9.26
N ASP A 107 -0.14 -12.45 10.26
CA ASP A 107 -0.64 -11.43 11.16
C ASP A 107 -0.74 -10.08 10.46
N HIS A 108 0.32 -9.68 9.78
CA HIS A 108 0.38 -8.49 8.91
C HIS A 108 1.62 -8.55 8.01
N TYR A 109 1.67 -7.67 7.04
CA TYR A 109 2.90 -7.30 6.34
C TYR A 109 3.17 -5.80 6.53
N ALA A 110 4.44 -5.42 6.49
CA ALA A 110 4.84 -4.04 6.70
C ALA A 110 5.39 -3.41 5.41
N ILE A 111 4.86 -2.22 5.09
CA ILE A 111 5.32 -1.39 3.99
C ILE A 111 6.16 -0.26 4.54
N GLY A 112 7.40 -0.17 4.09
CA GLY A 112 8.27 0.97 4.32
C GLY A 112 7.90 2.12 3.39
N VAL A 113 7.74 3.33 3.96
CA VAL A 113 7.36 4.53 3.21
C VAL A 113 8.34 5.68 3.44
N GLU A 114 8.46 6.55 2.45
CA GLU A 114 9.21 7.79 2.48
C GLU A 114 8.41 8.94 1.84
N PRO A 115 8.43 10.14 2.44
CA PRO A 115 8.90 10.44 3.79
C PRO A 115 7.97 9.85 4.85
N PHE A 116 8.50 9.54 6.05
CA PHE A 116 7.72 9.04 7.17
C PHE A 116 7.37 10.19 8.11
N ASP A 117 6.16 10.71 7.98
CA ASP A 117 5.58 11.71 8.89
C ASP A 117 4.22 11.20 9.38
N LYS A 118 4.13 10.87 10.66
CA LYS A 118 2.94 10.26 11.26
C LYS A 118 1.69 11.12 11.11
N GLU A 119 1.81 12.41 11.29
CA GLU A 119 0.65 13.31 11.24
C GLU A 119 0.14 13.49 9.80
N ALA A 120 1.05 13.69 8.85
CA ALA A 120 0.72 13.81 7.43
C ALA A 120 0.09 12.51 6.93
N MET A 121 0.66 11.36 7.30
CA MET A 121 0.14 10.04 6.94
C MET A 121 -1.23 9.78 7.56
N THR A 122 -1.43 10.13 8.84
CA THR A 122 -2.74 9.99 9.49
C THR A 122 -3.80 10.82 8.78
N ARG A 123 -3.47 12.06 8.40
CA ARG A 123 -4.39 12.90 7.61
C ARG A 123 -4.70 12.28 6.25
N HIS A 124 -3.66 11.80 5.55
CA HIS A 124 -3.81 11.15 4.25
C HIS A 124 -4.69 9.90 4.33
N LEU A 125 -4.44 9.02 5.28
CA LEU A 125 -5.24 7.80 5.48
C LEU A 125 -6.72 8.14 5.77
N LYS A 126 -6.98 9.13 6.64
CA LYS A 126 -8.35 9.59 6.92
C LYS A 126 -9.05 10.14 5.69
N GLN A 127 -8.34 10.87 4.80
CA GLN A 127 -8.91 11.35 3.53
C GLN A 127 -9.33 10.21 2.61
N HIS A 128 -8.68 9.04 2.73
CA HIS A 128 -9.04 7.82 2.02
C HIS A 128 -9.99 6.90 2.80
N GLY A 129 -10.61 7.41 3.88
CA GLY A 129 -11.57 6.66 4.69
C GLY A 129 -10.94 5.58 5.59
N LEU A 130 -9.62 5.60 5.78
CA LEU A 130 -8.90 4.65 6.61
C LEU A 130 -8.64 5.24 8.00
N THR A 131 -8.86 4.43 9.03
CA THR A 131 -8.52 4.79 10.42
C THR A 131 -7.44 3.84 10.91
N PRO A 132 -6.25 4.34 11.32
CA PRO A 132 -5.22 3.51 11.92
C PRO A 132 -5.74 2.81 13.17
N GLU A 133 -5.53 1.49 13.29
CA GLU A 133 -5.95 0.69 14.45
C GLU A 133 -5.07 0.97 15.68
N GLU A 134 -3.78 1.15 15.45
CA GLU A 134 -2.78 1.39 16.47
C GLU A 134 -1.77 2.43 15.98
N ASN A 135 -1.28 3.25 16.89
CA ASN A 135 -0.19 4.18 16.63
C ASN A 135 1.03 3.73 17.42
N LEU A 136 1.75 2.75 16.89
CA LEU A 136 2.99 2.27 17.45
C LEU A 136 4.14 3.26 17.14
N ASP A 137 5.17 3.27 17.98
CA ASP A 137 6.36 4.10 17.77
C ASP A 137 7.05 3.80 16.42
N ALA A 138 7.03 2.52 16.02
CA ALA A 138 7.59 2.06 14.75
C ALA A 138 6.64 2.21 13.55
N GLY A 139 5.41 2.67 13.74
CA GLY A 139 4.40 2.77 12.68
C GLY A 139 2.99 2.47 13.18
N PHE A 140 2.06 2.31 12.26
CA PHE A 140 0.67 2.01 12.59
C PHE A 140 0.04 1.07 11.57
N HIS A 141 -1.02 0.39 11.97
CA HIS A 141 -1.74 -0.57 11.14
C HIS A 141 -3.00 0.02 10.54
N VAL A 142 -3.29 -0.38 9.31
CA VAL A 142 -4.57 -0.18 8.63
C VAL A 142 -5.03 -1.51 8.04
N LYS A 143 -6.32 -1.62 7.71
CA LYS A 143 -6.83 -2.77 6.96
C LYS A 143 -6.96 -2.41 5.48
N ASP A 144 -6.55 -3.34 4.63
CA ASP A 144 -6.87 -3.26 3.22
C ASP A 144 -8.36 -3.61 2.97
N PRO A 145 -8.87 -3.49 1.73
CA PRO A 145 -10.28 -3.79 1.42
C PRO A 145 -10.72 -5.22 1.75
N GLU A 146 -9.79 -6.18 1.80
CA GLU A 146 -10.04 -7.59 2.15
C GLU A 146 -9.87 -7.86 3.65
N GLY A 147 -9.52 -6.83 4.45
CA GLY A 147 -9.33 -6.93 5.88
C GLY A 147 -7.94 -7.39 6.32
N ILE A 148 -6.99 -7.50 5.40
CA ILE A 148 -5.60 -7.84 5.73
C ILE A 148 -4.93 -6.64 6.41
N ARG A 149 -4.26 -6.88 7.52
CA ARG A 149 -3.53 -5.82 8.23
C ARG A 149 -2.25 -5.44 7.49
N VAL A 150 -2.08 -4.17 7.27
CA VAL A 150 -0.90 -3.55 6.68
C VAL A 150 -0.29 -2.64 7.72
N GLN A 151 0.95 -2.91 8.13
CA GLN A 151 1.72 -2.00 8.96
C GLN A 151 2.45 -0.99 8.07
N ILE A 152 2.42 0.27 8.45
CA ILE A 152 3.15 1.34 7.76
C ILE A 152 4.32 1.76 8.66
N VAL A 153 5.52 1.65 8.13
CA VAL A 153 6.77 1.93 8.86
C VAL A 153 7.67 2.86 8.05
N LYS A 154 8.65 3.44 8.72
CA LYS A 154 9.73 4.17 8.03
C LYS A 154 10.59 3.18 7.22
N ALA A 155 10.85 3.49 5.94
CA ALA A 155 11.74 2.71 5.09
C ALA A 155 13.23 2.89 5.47
#